data_93d3f118a75d6197546c2ace36ca1b96
#
_entry.id   93d3f118a75d6197546c2ace36ca1b96
#
_cell.length_a   1.000
_cell.length_b   1.000
_cell.length_c   1.000
_cell.angle_alpha   90.00
_cell.angle_beta   90.00
_cell.angle_gamma   90.00
#
_symmetry.space_group_name_H-M   'P 1'
#
loop_
_entity.id
_entity.type
_entity.pdbx_description
1 polymer ?
#
loop_
_entity_poly.entity_id
_entity_poly.type
_entity_poly.pdbx_seq_one_letter_code
_entity_poly.pdbx_strand_id
1 'polypeptide(L)'
;MRNHTPVTEFLLTGIPHTQGLEHALFVFFLTFYLLTLVGNLLILLAILTSSNLHTPMYFFLGNLSVFDIFFPSVSSPKMMLYLLGQSRTISYQGCACQLFFYHFLGCTECFLYTVMAYDRFAAICHPLRYTVIMSPRVCAILTLSTWVGSSVHASVLTFLVFKLSYCGPTEVGNFFCDIPVVLPLACADTSLAHRVSVTNVGVVALLCFLLVLTSYTRIVISILRISSSEGRHRAFSTCSAHLTSVLLFYGPVVLIYLRPASSPWLDSVVPLFNNIVNPSLNPLIYSLRNKDVKLALRKALIQGCLEFSPFLQWGQSHFH
;
A
#
# COMPACT_ATOMS: atom_id res chain seq x y z
N MET A 1 38.80 -12.66 21.51
CA MET A 1 37.62 -12.81 20.62
C MET A 1 36.40 -13.02 21.50
N ARG A 2 35.49 -12.07 21.58
CA ARG A 2 34.24 -12.25 22.32
C ARG A 2 33.38 -13.22 21.52
N ASN A 3 33.02 -14.37 22.10
CA ASN A 3 32.04 -15.28 21.53
C ASN A 3 30.70 -14.57 21.48
N HIS A 4 30.41 -13.88 20.39
CA HIS A 4 29.09 -13.33 20.14
C HIS A 4 28.19 -14.44 19.63
N THR A 5 27.24 -14.87 20.46
CA THR A 5 26.15 -15.72 20.00
C THR A 5 25.38 -14.95 18.93
N PRO A 6 25.12 -15.56 17.76
CA PRO A 6 24.35 -14.92 16.70
C PRO A 6 22.94 -14.58 17.23
N VAL A 7 22.45 -13.39 16.90
CA VAL A 7 21.09 -12.97 17.24
C VAL A 7 20.09 -13.86 16.49
N THR A 8 19.24 -14.56 17.23
CA THR A 8 18.21 -15.45 16.68
C THR A 8 16.83 -14.82 16.62
N GLU A 9 16.60 -13.79 17.45
CA GLU A 9 15.32 -13.09 17.54
C GLU A 9 15.52 -11.62 17.92
N PHE A 10 14.54 -10.79 17.55
CA PHE A 10 14.44 -9.37 17.93
C PHE A 10 13.22 -9.13 18.81
N LEU A 11 13.31 -8.12 19.66
CA LEU A 11 12.23 -7.67 20.55
C LEU A 11 11.62 -6.39 19.96
N LEU A 12 10.36 -6.43 19.54
CA LEU A 12 9.62 -5.27 19.06
C LEU A 12 9.14 -4.43 20.27
N THR A 13 9.44 -3.13 20.28
CA THR A 13 9.03 -2.25 21.37
C THR A 13 7.66 -1.60 21.14
N GLY A 14 7.10 -1.77 19.93
CA GLY A 14 5.80 -1.23 19.57
C GLY A 14 5.81 0.26 19.23
N ILE A 15 4.64 0.89 19.31
CA ILE A 15 4.48 2.32 19.10
C ILE A 15 4.58 3.01 20.47
N PRO A 16 5.31 4.14 20.59
CA PRO A 16 5.29 4.95 21.79
C PRO A 16 3.86 5.40 22.12
N HIS A 17 3.31 4.94 23.23
CA HIS A 17 1.96 5.29 23.66
C HIS A 17 1.91 5.42 25.19
N THR A 18 0.87 6.11 25.68
CA THR A 18 0.59 6.21 27.09
C THR A 18 0.02 4.89 27.60
N GLN A 19 0.46 4.42 28.75
CA GLN A 19 -0.07 3.22 29.40
C GLN A 19 -1.60 3.29 29.53
N GLY A 20 -2.27 2.18 29.23
CA GLY A 20 -3.73 2.08 29.27
C GLY A 20 -4.44 2.34 27.94
N LEU A 21 -3.71 2.72 26.87
CA LEU A 21 -4.28 2.91 25.54
C LEU A 21 -4.19 1.65 24.64
N GLU A 22 -3.62 0.56 25.13
CA GLU A 22 -3.36 -0.65 24.36
C GLU A 22 -4.64 -1.22 23.74
N HIS A 23 -5.72 -1.30 24.50
CA HIS A 23 -7.02 -1.79 24.02
C HIS A 23 -7.64 -0.85 22.98
N ALA A 24 -7.54 0.47 23.16
CA ALA A 24 -8.05 1.45 22.20
C ALA A 24 -7.26 1.37 20.89
N LEU A 25 -5.93 1.25 20.96
CA LEU A 25 -5.09 1.04 19.79
C LEU A 25 -5.38 -0.30 19.10
N PHE A 26 -5.58 -1.37 19.88
CA PHE A 26 -5.97 -2.67 19.31
C PHE A 26 -7.28 -2.58 18.51
N VAL A 27 -8.32 -1.95 19.08
CA VAL A 27 -9.60 -1.76 18.37
C VAL A 27 -9.42 -0.89 17.13
N PHE A 28 -8.63 0.18 17.22
CA PHE A 28 -8.29 1.04 16.09
C PHE A 28 -7.64 0.24 14.95
N PHE A 29 -6.57 -0.50 15.23
CA PHE A 29 -5.85 -1.27 14.21
C PHE A 29 -6.69 -2.41 13.64
N LEU A 30 -7.44 -3.11 14.48
CA LEU A 30 -8.36 -4.16 14.03
C LEU A 30 -9.42 -3.59 13.09
N THR A 31 -9.99 -2.42 13.42
CA THR A 31 -11.01 -1.77 12.59
C THR A 31 -10.45 -1.39 11.22
N PHE A 32 -9.30 -0.72 11.16
CA PHE A 32 -8.69 -0.33 9.89
C PHE A 32 -8.25 -1.56 9.07
N TYR A 33 -7.73 -2.59 9.73
CA TYR A 33 -7.36 -3.85 9.06
C TYR A 33 -8.59 -4.54 8.44
N LEU A 34 -9.69 -4.65 9.18
CA LEU A 34 -10.93 -5.23 8.65
C LEU A 34 -11.53 -4.37 7.53
N LEU A 35 -11.51 -3.04 7.65
CA LEU A 35 -11.94 -2.14 6.59
C LEU A 35 -11.10 -2.32 5.31
N THR A 36 -9.80 -2.50 5.46
CA THR A 36 -8.90 -2.80 4.33
C THR A 36 -9.27 -4.11 3.65
N LEU A 37 -9.41 -5.19 4.42
CA LEU A 37 -9.75 -6.51 3.87
C LEU A 37 -11.08 -6.47 3.14
N VAL A 38 -12.13 -6.05 3.84
CA VAL A 38 -13.50 -6.04 3.30
C VAL A 38 -13.59 -5.08 2.10
N GLY A 39 -13.06 -3.86 2.24
CA GLY A 39 -13.14 -2.86 1.19
C GLY A 39 -12.45 -3.28 -0.10
N ASN A 40 -11.22 -3.80 -0.01
CA ASN A 40 -10.47 -4.24 -1.20
C ASN A 40 -11.05 -5.53 -1.81
N LEU A 41 -11.53 -6.47 -1.01
CA LEU A 41 -12.25 -7.64 -1.51
C LEU A 41 -13.54 -7.24 -2.27
N LEU A 42 -14.27 -6.25 -1.79
CA LEU A 42 -15.45 -5.73 -2.49
C LEU A 42 -15.08 -5.06 -3.82
N ILE A 43 -13.98 -4.30 -3.88
CA ILE A 43 -13.48 -3.73 -5.14
C ILE A 43 -13.12 -4.85 -6.14
N LEU A 44 -12.40 -5.88 -5.70
CA LEU A 44 -12.06 -7.04 -6.54
C LEU A 44 -13.32 -7.75 -7.03
N LEU A 45 -14.29 -7.98 -6.17
CA LEU A 45 -15.57 -8.59 -6.54
C LEU A 45 -16.30 -7.74 -7.59
N ALA A 46 -16.38 -6.42 -7.42
CA ALA A 46 -16.99 -5.50 -8.38
C ALA A 46 -16.31 -5.58 -9.76
N ILE A 47 -14.96 -5.58 -9.78
CA ILE A 47 -14.18 -5.68 -11.03
C ILE A 47 -14.43 -7.02 -11.73
N LEU A 48 -14.44 -8.13 -10.98
CA LEU A 48 -14.62 -9.46 -11.55
C LEU A 48 -16.04 -9.70 -12.08
N THR A 49 -17.05 -9.13 -11.43
CA THR A 49 -18.48 -9.38 -11.77
C THR A 49 -19.06 -8.40 -12.78
N SER A 50 -18.41 -7.26 -13.03
CA SER A 50 -18.94 -6.20 -13.92
C SER A 50 -18.07 -5.99 -15.14
N SER A 51 -18.57 -6.37 -16.33
CA SER A 51 -17.87 -6.16 -17.61
C SER A 51 -17.54 -4.70 -17.90
N ASN A 52 -18.33 -3.76 -17.39
CA ASN A 52 -18.07 -2.31 -17.53
C ASN A 52 -16.78 -1.86 -16.82
N LEU A 53 -16.29 -2.66 -15.87
CA LEU A 53 -15.05 -2.40 -15.14
C LEU A 53 -13.83 -3.13 -15.76
N HIS A 54 -13.99 -3.81 -16.89
CA HIS A 54 -12.87 -4.47 -17.58
C HIS A 54 -12.10 -3.48 -18.47
N THR A 55 -11.52 -2.46 -17.86
CA THR A 55 -10.66 -1.46 -18.52
C THR A 55 -9.27 -1.44 -17.89
N PRO A 56 -8.24 -0.88 -18.58
CA PRO A 56 -6.89 -0.82 -18.03
C PRO A 56 -6.81 -0.21 -16.62
N MET A 57 -7.54 0.88 -16.38
CA MET A 57 -7.57 1.53 -15.06
C MET A 57 -8.04 0.58 -13.95
N TYR A 58 -9.12 -0.17 -14.18
CA TYR A 58 -9.63 -1.11 -13.17
C TYR A 58 -8.78 -2.37 -13.06
N PHE A 59 -8.09 -2.76 -14.13
CA PHE A 59 -7.08 -3.81 -14.05
C PHE A 59 -5.95 -3.43 -13.09
N PHE A 60 -5.42 -2.20 -13.17
CA PHE A 60 -4.41 -1.72 -12.23
C PHE A 60 -4.99 -1.50 -10.83
N LEU A 61 -6.22 -1.01 -10.72
CA LEU A 61 -6.91 -0.88 -9.43
C LEU A 61 -7.11 -2.23 -8.75
N GLY A 62 -7.44 -3.29 -9.50
CA GLY A 62 -7.51 -4.65 -8.97
C GLY A 62 -6.16 -5.14 -8.44
N ASN A 63 -5.08 -4.87 -9.17
CA ASN A 63 -3.73 -5.13 -8.67
C ASN A 63 -3.44 -4.35 -7.39
N LEU A 64 -3.72 -3.04 -7.35
CA LEU A 64 -3.55 -2.21 -6.16
C LEU A 64 -4.34 -2.79 -4.97
N SER A 65 -5.60 -3.19 -5.18
CA SER A 65 -6.42 -3.79 -4.12
C SER A 65 -5.84 -5.09 -3.55
N VAL A 66 -5.21 -5.93 -4.39
CA VAL A 66 -4.50 -7.12 -3.92
C VAL A 66 -3.32 -6.72 -3.02
N PHE A 67 -2.51 -5.75 -3.44
CA PHE A 67 -1.37 -5.27 -2.65
C PHE A 67 -1.82 -4.56 -1.37
N ASP A 68 -2.89 -3.78 -1.41
CA ASP A 68 -3.51 -3.13 -0.25
C ASP A 68 -3.98 -4.15 0.82
N ILE A 69 -4.42 -5.35 0.43
CA ILE A 69 -4.74 -6.44 1.37
C ILE A 69 -3.47 -6.98 2.04
N PHE A 70 -2.41 -7.22 1.28
CA PHE A 70 -1.19 -7.82 1.79
C PHE A 70 -0.34 -6.84 2.61
N PHE A 71 -0.32 -5.56 2.27
CA PHE A 71 0.55 -4.58 2.89
C PHE A 71 0.34 -4.47 4.42
N PRO A 72 -0.86 -4.20 4.94
CA PRO A 72 -1.07 -4.21 6.39
C PRO A 72 -0.96 -5.61 7.00
N SER A 73 -1.18 -6.68 6.22
CA SER A 73 -1.06 -8.06 6.71
C SER A 73 0.37 -8.46 7.07
N VAL A 74 1.37 -7.72 6.59
CA VAL A 74 2.79 -7.93 6.96
C VAL A 74 3.08 -7.52 8.41
N SER A 75 2.44 -6.48 8.91
CA SER A 75 2.75 -5.87 10.22
C SER A 75 1.62 -5.95 11.24
N SER A 76 0.36 -5.81 10.81
CA SER A 76 -0.79 -5.69 11.72
C SER A 76 -1.01 -6.90 12.63
N PRO A 77 -0.88 -8.17 12.18
CA PRO A 77 -1.07 -9.31 13.08
C PRO A 77 -0.09 -9.30 14.25
N LYS A 78 1.19 -9.00 13.98
CA LYS A 78 2.22 -8.94 15.01
C LYS A 78 2.01 -7.78 15.98
N MET A 79 1.58 -6.63 15.45
CA MET A 79 1.24 -5.47 16.28
C MET A 79 0.03 -5.73 17.16
N MET A 80 -1.01 -6.39 16.67
CA MET A 80 -2.16 -6.76 17.48
C MET A 80 -1.79 -7.72 18.60
N LEU A 81 -0.93 -8.70 18.37
CA LEU A 81 -0.40 -9.58 19.41
C LEU A 81 0.42 -8.81 20.45
N TYR A 82 1.22 -7.83 20.03
CA TYR A 82 1.95 -6.95 20.94
C TYR A 82 0.99 -6.17 21.84
N LEU A 83 -0.06 -5.54 21.30
CA LEU A 83 -1.04 -4.74 22.04
C LEU A 83 -1.87 -5.59 23.03
N LEU A 84 -2.04 -6.88 22.75
CA LEU A 84 -2.68 -7.85 23.65
C LEU A 84 -1.71 -8.40 24.72
N GLY A 85 -0.46 -7.95 24.75
CA GLY A 85 0.56 -8.41 25.71
C GLY A 85 1.04 -9.85 25.48
N GLN A 86 0.74 -10.47 24.33
CA GLN A 86 1.03 -11.89 24.08
C GLN A 86 2.45 -12.16 23.58
N SER A 87 2.90 -11.46 22.55
CA SER A 87 4.20 -11.71 21.93
C SER A 87 4.86 -10.44 21.44
N ARG A 88 6.09 -10.20 21.91
CA ARG A 88 6.93 -9.05 21.53
C ARG A 88 8.12 -9.45 20.68
N THR A 89 8.37 -10.76 20.50
CA THR A 89 9.54 -11.25 19.77
C THR A 89 9.21 -11.60 18.33
N ILE A 90 10.17 -11.42 17.45
CA ILE A 90 10.16 -11.86 16.07
C ILE A 90 11.48 -12.53 15.76
N SER A 91 11.44 -13.69 15.07
CA SER A 91 12.67 -14.39 14.68
C SER A 91 13.49 -13.54 13.68
N TYR A 92 14.79 -13.78 13.62
CA TYR A 92 15.69 -13.13 12.64
C TYR A 92 15.16 -13.26 11.20
N GLN A 93 14.76 -14.47 10.81
CA GLN A 93 14.17 -14.72 9.49
C GLN A 93 12.82 -14.04 9.30
N GLY A 94 11.96 -14.04 10.34
CA GLY A 94 10.68 -13.35 10.31
C GLY A 94 10.85 -11.84 10.13
N CYS A 95 11.85 -11.24 10.77
CA CYS A 95 12.21 -9.85 10.62
C CYS A 95 12.69 -9.54 9.18
N ALA A 96 13.55 -10.41 8.61
CA ALA A 96 14.00 -10.29 7.23
C ALA A 96 12.84 -10.41 6.22
N CYS A 97 11.95 -11.38 6.41
CA CYS A 97 10.75 -11.51 5.59
C CYS A 97 9.83 -10.29 5.70
N GLN A 98 9.63 -9.76 6.91
CA GLN A 98 8.80 -8.58 7.13
C GLN A 98 9.38 -7.36 6.41
N LEU A 99 10.70 -7.12 6.50
CA LEU A 99 11.39 -6.04 5.80
C LEU A 99 11.29 -6.20 4.28
N PHE A 100 11.49 -7.42 3.77
CA PHE A 100 11.35 -7.71 2.34
C PHE A 100 9.94 -7.37 1.83
N PHE A 101 8.91 -7.91 2.46
CA PHE A 101 7.53 -7.70 2.01
C PHE A 101 7.08 -6.25 2.19
N TYR A 102 7.51 -5.57 3.24
CA TYR A 102 7.22 -4.15 3.44
C TYR A 102 7.75 -3.31 2.27
N HIS A 103 9.03 -3.49 1.89
CA HIS A 103 9.61 -2.76 0.77
C HIS A 103 9.09 -3.21 -0.59
N PHE A 104 8.82 -4.51 -0.76
CA PHE A 104 8.23 -5.04 -1.98
C PHE A 104 6.85 -4.45 -2.25
N LEU A 105 5.97 -4.48 -1.26
CA LEU A 105 4.59 -4.00 -1.38
C LEU A 105 4.55 -2.47 -1.53
N GLY A 106 5.29 -1.73 -0.71
CA GLY A 106 5.34 -0.27 -0.80
C GLY A 106 5.93 0.24 -2.13
N CYS A 107 6.98 -0.42 -2.64
CA CYS A 107 7.55 -0.10 -3.96
C CYS A 107 6.56 -0.42 -5.09
N THR A 108 5.83 -1.53 -4.99
CA THR A 108 4.80 -1.91 -5.97
C THR A 108 3.66 -0.88 -6.00
N GLU A 109 3.23 -0.38 -4.85
CA GLU A 109 2.24 0.72 -4.78
C GLU A 109 2.76 1.98 -5.49
N CYS A 110 4.00 2.40 -5.25
CA CYS A 110 4.61 3.54 -5.96
C CYS A 110 4.55 3.37 -7.48
N PHE A 111 4.92 2.18 -7.96
CA PHE A 111 4.90 1.88 -9.40
C PHE A 111 3.47 1.82 -9.94
N LEU A 112 2.53 1.21 -9.23
CA LEU A 112 1.13 1.15 -9.65
C LEU A 112 0.51 2.54 -9.75
N TYR A 113 0.74 3.43 -8.77
CA TYR A 113 0.28 4.83 -8.88
C TYR A 113 0.88 5.53 -10.10
N THR A 114 2.14 5.26 -10.42
CA THR A 114 2.79 5.81 -11.61
C THR A 114 2.16 5.30 -12.90
N VAL A 115 1.92 3.99 -13.00
CA VAL A 115 1.28 3.37 -14.17
C VAL A 115 -0.17 3.86 -14.32
N MET A 116 -0.91 3.99 -13.22
CA MET A 116 -2.27 4.54 -13.22
C MET A 116 -2.30 6.02 -13.62
N ALA A 117 -1.30 6.82 -13.24
CA ALA A 117 -1.16 8.20 -13.71
C ALA A 117 -0.90 8.25 -15.22
N TYR A 118 -0.06 7.36 -15.74
CA TYR A 118 0.17 7.23 -17.17
C TYR A 118 -1.09 6.78 -17.92
N ASP A 119 -1.85 5.84 -17.37
CA ASP A 119 -3.14 5.43 -17.94
C ASP A 119 -4.11 6.62 -18.06
N ARG A 120 -4.24 7.43 -17.01
CA ARG A 120 -5.08 8.65 -17.04
C ARG A 120 -4.57 9.67 -18.05
N PHE A 121 -3.26 9.85 -18.12
CA PHE A 121 -2.64 10.70 -19.15
C PHE A 121 -2.97 10.22 -20.57
N ALA A 122 -2.81 8.94 -20.86
CA ALA A 122 -3.13 8.37 -22.17
C ALA A 122 -4.62 8.52 -22.51
N ALA A 123 -5.52 8.28 -21.54
CA ALA A 123 -6.97 8.37 -21.75
C ALA A 123 -7.44 9.81 -22.05
N ILE A 124 -6.84 10.82 -21.41
CA ILE A 124 -7.27 12.21 -21.51
C ILE A 124 -6.55 12.96 -22.64
N CYS A 125 -5.24 12.76 -22.75
CA CYS A 125 -4.43 13.50 -23.71
C CYS A 125 -4.40 12.83 -25.09
N HIS A 126 -4.64 11.51 -25.19
CA HIS A 126 -4.59 10.74 -26.43
C HIS A 126 -5.80 9.80 -26.60
N PRO A 127 -7.05 10.29 -26.50
CA PRO A 127 -8.24 9.44 -26.46
C PRO A 127 -8.39 8.55 -27.71
N LEU A 128 -8.03 9.05 -28.87
CA LEU A 128 -8.11 8.29 -30.16
C LEU A 128 -7.10 7.15 -30.26
N ARG A 129 -6.02 7.18 -29.48
CA ARG A 129 -4.96 6.16 -29.49
C ARG A 129 -4.93 5.36 -28.18
N TYR A 130 -5.83 5.63 -27.25
CA TYR A 130 -5.82 5.04 -25.93
C TYR A 130 -5.80 3.50 -25.94
N THR A 131 -6.65 2.87 -26.74
CA THR A 131 -6.75 1.41 -26.85
C THR A 131 -5.48 0.75 -27.39
N VAL A 132 -4.70 1.49 -28.19
CA VAL A 132 -3.40 1.02 -28.71
C VAL A 132 -2.31 1.20 -27.65
N ILE A 133 -2.26 2.38 -27.01
CA ILE A 133 -1.27 2.72 -25.98
C ILE A 133 -1.44 1.79 -24.77
N MET A 134 -2.66 1.57 -24.31
CA MET A 134 -3.01 0.75 -23.15
C MET A 134 -3.64 -0.59 -23.58
N SER A 135 -3.02 -1.25 -24.57
CA SER A 135 -3.46 -2.58 -25.00
C SER A 135 -3.27 -3.60 -23.85
N PRO A 136 -4.03 -4.73 -23.84
CA PRO A 136 -3.91 -5.75 -22.80
C PRO A 136 -2.47 -6.28 -22.62
N ARG A 137 -1.72 -6.39 -23.73
CA ARG A 137 -0.30 -6.77 -23.68
C ARG A 137 0.55 -5.74 -22.95
N VAL A 138 0.35 -4.45 -23.22
CA VAL A 138 1.06 -3.36 -22.54
C VAL A 138 0.71 -3.34 -21.05
N CYS A 139 -0.56 -3.49 -20.70
CA CYS A 139 -0.99 -3.56 -19.30
C CYS A 139 -0.32 -4.73 -18.55
N ALA A 140 -0.26 -5.91 -19.16
CA ALA A 140 0.41 -7.07 -18.58
C ALA A 140 1.92 -6.83 -18.41
N ILE A 141 2.61 -6.27 -19.41
CA ILE A 141 4.04 -5.94 -19.34
C ILE A 141 4.30 -4.93 -18.24
N LEU A 142 3.52 -3.85 -18.14
CA LEU A 142 3.64 -2.85 -17.11
C LEU A 142 3.48 -3.46 -15.71
N THR A 143 2.45 -4.29 -15.50
CA THR A 143 2.22 -4.98 -14.23
C THR A 143 3.38 -5.90 -13.86
N LEU A 144 3.84 -6.74 -14.78
CA LEU A 144 4.98 -7.63 -14.55
C LEU A 144 6.25 -6.84 -14.24
N SER A 145 6.47 -5.72 -14.95
CA SER A 145 7.61 -4.84 -14.68
C SER A 145 7.57 -4.22 -13.30
N THR A 146 6.37 -3.84 -12.80
CA THR A 146 6.22 -3.34 -11.42
C THR A 146 6.57 -4.43 -10.41
N TRP A 147 6.10 -5.65 -10.58
CA TRP A 147 6.35 -6.75 -9.66
C TRP A 147 7.82 -7.17 -9.63
N VAL A 148 8.43 -7.32 -10.80
CA VAL A 148 9.85 -7.69 -10.93
C VAL A 148 10.73 -6.58 -10.37
N GLY A 149 10.49 -5.32 -10.75
CA GLY A 149 11.26 -4.19 -10.27
C GLY A 149 11.19 -4.03 -8.75
N SER A 150 10.01 -4.16 -8.17
CA SER A 150 9.80 -4.09 -6.71
C SER A 150 10.45 -5.27 -5.98
N SER A 151 10.41 -6.48 -6.58
CA SER A 151 11.07 -7.66 -6.01
C SER A 151 12.59 -7.50 -5.98
N VAL A 152 13.19 -6.99 -7.05
CA VAL A 152 14.63 -6.69 -7.10
C VAL A 152 15.00 -5.63 -6.07
N HIS A 153 14.22 -4.53 -6.01
CA HIS A 153 14.40 -3.46 -5.02
C HIS A 153 14.40 -4.01 -3.58
N ALA A 154 13.37 -4.75 -3.20
CA ALA A 154 13.23 -5.31 -1.86
C ALA A 154 14.34 -6.35 -1.55
N SER A 155 14.71 -7.19 -2.53
CA SER A 155 15.79 -8.17 -2.38
C SER A 155 17.13 -7.51 -2.10
N VAL A 156 17.47 -6.45 -2.82
CA VAL A 156 18.71 -5.69 -2.61
C VAL A 156 18.75 -5.08 -1.21
N LEU A 157 17.67 -4.43 -0.77
CA LEU A 157 17.59 -3.82 0.55
C LEU A 157 17.69 -4.86 1.67
N THR A 158 16.92 -5.94 1.56
CA THR A 158 16.93 -7.02 2.57
C THR A 158 18.29 -7.68 2.66
N PHE A 159 18.92 -7.96 1.53
CA PHE A 159 20.26 -8.54 1.49
C PHE A 159 21.30 -7.62 2.14
N LEU A 160 21.29 -6.33 1.83
CA LEU A 160 22.22 -5.35 2.39
C LEU A 160 22.13 -5.24 3.92
N VAL A 161 20.91 -5.33 4.47
CA VAL A 161 20.67 -5.25 5.91
C VAL A 161 21.04 -6.58 6.58
N PHE A 162 20.50 -7.69 6.11
CA PHE A 162 20.61 -8.96 6.81
C PHE A 162 21.90 -9.77 6.52
N LYS A 163 22.77 -9.29 5.61
CA LYS A 163 24.14 -9.81 5.50
C LYS A 163 25.09 -9.32 6.62
N LEU A 164 24.67 -8.30 7.39
CA LEU A 164 25.44 -7.74 8.48
C LEU A 164 25.34 -8.63 9.72
N SER A 165 26.38 -8.58 10.57
CA SER A 165 26.38 -9.31 11.85
C SER A 165 25.65 -8.50 12.92
N TYR A 166 24.77 -9.17 13.66
CA TYR A 166 24.03 -8.61 14.79
C TYR A 166 24.53 -9.26 16.07
N CYS A 167 24.99 -8.48 17.04
CA CYS A 167 25.65 -8.99 18.27
C CYS A 167 25.39 -8.12 19.49
N GLY A 168 24.54 -7.11 19.36
CA GLY A 168 24.24 -6.13 20.40
C GLY A 168 22.79 -6.22 20.91
N PRO A 169 22.20 -5.07 21.27
CA PRO A 169 20.80 -5.00 21.64
C PRO A 169 19.92 -5.59 20.56
N THR A 170 18.87 -6.30 20.98
CA THR A 170 17.90 -6.91 20.07
C THR A 170 16.58 -6.14 20.00
N GLU A 171 16.50 -4.99 20.67
CA GLU A 171 15.31 -4.17 20.74
C GLU A 171 15.14 -3.32 19.48
N VAL A 172 14.12 -3.66 18.69
CA VAL A 172 13.69 -2.90 17.52
C VAL A 172 12.70 -1.82 17.97
N GLY A 173 13.10 -0.56 17.84
CA GLY A 173 12.33 0.60 18.30
C GLY A 173 11.06 0.90 17.48
N ASN A 174 10.31 -0.13 17.08
CA ASN A 174 9.08 -0.02 16.31
C ASN A 174 8.21 -1.28 16.49
N PHE A 175 7.02 -1.28 15.88
CA PHE A 175 6.08 -2.42 15.86
C PHE A 175 6.35 -3.41 14.72
N PHE A 176 7.27 -3.10 13.81
CA PHE A 176 7.69 -3.95 12.69
C PHE A 176 9.15 -3.70 12.32
N CYS A 177 9.73 -4.64 11.57
CA CYS A 177 11.10 -4.52 11.09
C CYS A 177 11.17 -3.64 9.85
N ASP A 178 11.92 -2.54 9.96
CA ASP A 178 12.27 -1.67 8.85
C ASP A 178 13.74 -1.24 8.96
N ILE A 179 14.31 -0.76 7.86
CA ILE A 179 15.75 -0.41 7.76
C ILE A 179 16.19 0.56 8.87
N PRO A 180 15.51 1.71 9.11
CA PRO A 180 15.98 2.69 10.09
C PRO A 180 16.05 2.17 11.53
N VAL A 181 15.28 1.14 11.87
CA VAL A 181 15.23 0.59 13.24
C VAL A 181 16.01 -0.70 13.40
N VAL A 182 16.24 -1.46 12.33
CA VAL A 182 17.02 -2.71 12.38
C VAL A 182 18.50 -2.46 12.11
N LEU A 183 18.82 -1.61 11.14
CA LEU A 183 20.22 -1.35 10.73
C LEU A 183 21.13 -0.86 11.88
N PRO A 184 20.69 0.03 12.80
CA PRO A 184 21.50 0.47 13.93
C PRO A 184 21.88 -0.63 14.94
N LEU A 185 21.20 -1.78 14.90
CA LEU A 185 21.47 -2.93 15.79
C LEU A 185 22.63 -3.79 15.28
N ALA A 186 23.11 -3.57 14.07
CA ALA A 186 24.23 -4.30 13.51
C ALA A 186 25.55 -3.90 14.18
N CYS A 187 26.45 -4.87 14.39
CA CYS A 187 27.76 -4.66 14.99
C CYS A 187 28.87 -4.33 13.95
N ALA A 188 28.54 -4.44 12.69
CA ALA A 188 29.43 -4.14 11.57
C ALA A 188 29.27 -2.67 11.12
N ASP A 189 30.17 -2.22 10.23
CA ASP A 189 29.99 -0.91 9.58
C ASP A 189 28.74 -0.92 8.71
N THR A 190 27.79 -0.07 9.05
CA THR A 190 26.49 0.09 8.38
C THR A 190 26.49 1.15 7.30
N SER A 191 27.61 1.90 7.13
CA SER A 191 27.68 3.09 6.27
C SER A 191 27.28 2.82 4.82
N LEU A 192 27.73 1.69 4.26
CA LEU A 192 27.37 1.30 2.90
C LEU A 192 25.89 0.93 2.79
N ALA A 193 25.40 0.08 3.69
CA ALA A 193 24.01 -0.36 3.70
C ALA A 193 23.06 0.84 3.88
N HIS A 194 23.36 1.74 4.79
CA HIS A 194 22.60 2.97 5.02
C HIS A 194 22.55 3.85 3.78
N ARG A 195 23.71 4.20 3.20
CA ARG A 195 23.77 5.06 1.99
C ARG A 195 23.02 4.43 0.81
N VAL A 196 23.27 3.17 0.53
CA VAL A 196 22.60 2.49 -0.60
C VAL A 196 21.09 2.40 -0.36
N SER A 197 20.64 2.09 0.85
CA SER A 197 19.21 2.01 1.17
C SER A 197 18.52 3.37 1.03
N VAL A 198 19.06 4.43 1.62
CA VAL A 198 18.49 5.78 1.54
C VAL A 198 18.47 6.27 0.08
N THR A 199 19.55 6.07 -0.66
CA THR A 199 19.63 6.48 -2.07
C THR A 199 18.65 5.68 -2.92
N ASN A 200 18.58 4.36 -2.75
CA ASN A 200 17.70 3.50 -3.54
C ASN A 200 16.22 3.84 -3.30
N VAL A 201 15.79 3.90 -2.04
CA VAL A 201 14.40 4.26 -1.69
C VAL A 201 14.07 5.68 -2.15
N GLY A 202 14.98 6.64 -1.90
CA GLY A 202 14.78 8.03 -2.28
C GLY A 202 14.71 8.24 -3.79
N VAL A 203 15.59 7.60 -4.57
CA VAL A 203 15.58 7.68 -6.04
C VAL A 203 14.31 7.08 -6.61
N VAL A 204 13.91 5.90 -6.17
CA VAL A 204 12.67 5.24 -6.65
C VAL A 204 11.45 6.11 -6.34
N ALA A 205 11.30 6.58 -5.10
CA ALA A 205 10.17 7.42 -4.71
C ALA A 205 10.14 8.74 -5.50
N LEU A 206 11.29 9.40 -5.67
CA LEU A 206 11.40 10.66 -6.40
C LEU A 206 11.07 10.49 -7.88
N LEU A 207 11.61 9.45 -8.54
CA LEU A 207 11.32 9.19 -9.96
C LEU A 207 9.84 8.90 -10.18
N CYS A 208 9.22 8.06 -9.35
CA CYS A 208 7.79 7.79 -9.41
C CYS A 208 6.96 9.07 -9.21
N PHE A 209 7.30 9.87 -8.21
CA PHE A 209 6.62 11.14 -7.93
C PHE A 209 6.73 12.12 -9.10
N LEU A 210 7.91 12.27 -9.70
CA LEU A 210 8.12 13.14 -10.87
C LEU A 210 7.35 12.65 -12.11
N LEU A 211 7.26 11.37 -12.33
CA LEU A 211 6.45 10.79 -13.43
C LEU A 211 4.96 11.05 -13.21
N VAL A 212 4.47 10.87 -11.99
CA VAL A 212 3.09 11.20 -11.62
C VAL A 212 2.82 12.70 -11.81
N LEU A 213 3.69 13.56 -11.29
CA LEU A 213 3.59 15.01 -11.42
C LEU A 213 3.57 15.45 -12.89
N THR A 214 4.46 14.90 -13.72
CA THR A 214 4.51 15.18 -15.15
C THR A 214 3.21 14.76 -15.85
N SER A 215 2.71 13.55 -15.55
CA SER A 215 1.45 13.05 -16.09
C SER A 215 0.29 13.97 -15.74
N TYR A 216 0.15 14.35 -14.48
CA TYR A 216 -0.93 15.24 -14.03
C TYR A 216 -0.80 16.67 -14.54
N THR A 217 0.41 17.20 -14.68
CA THR A 217 0.63 18.50 -15.32
C THR A 217 0.10 18.50 -16.76
N ARG A 218 0.40 17.46 -17.53
CA ARG A 218 -0.13 17.30 -18.90
C ARG A 218 -1.64 17.12 -18.93
N ILE A 219 -2.19 16.35 -17.99
CA ILE A 219 -3.63 16.16 -17.85
C ILE A 219 -4.32 17.50 -17.58
N VAL A 220 -3.84 18.29 -16.63
CA VAL A 220 -4.41 19.61 -16.30
C VAL A 220 -4.38 20.55 -17.49
N ILE A 221 -3.23 20.63 -18.19
CA ILE A 221 -3.11 21.46 -19.43
C ILE A 221 -4.13 21.00 -20.49
N SER A 222 -4.32 19.69 -20.67
CA SER A 222 -5.31 19.15 -21.60
C SER A 222 -6.74 19.48 -21.19
N ILE A 223 -7.08 19.34 -19.91
CA ILE A 223 -8.40 19.66 -19.37
C ILE A 223 -8.73 21.13 -19.56
N LEU A 224 -7.77 22.03 -19.32
CA LEU A 224 -7.98 23.48 -19.50
C LEU A 224 -8.24 23.88 -20.95
N ARG A 225 -7.82 23.06 -21.92
CA ARG A 225 -8.09 23.27 -23.36
C ARG A 225 -9.46 22.81 -23.81
N ILE A 226 -10.20 22.06 -22.98
CA ILE A 226 -11.57 21.60 -23.28
C ILE A 226 -12.49 22.81 -23.21
N SER A 227 -13.21 23.09 -24.29
CA SER A 227 -14.07 24.28 -24.41
C SER A 227 -15.29 24.21 -23.49
N SER A 228 -15.91 23.02 -23.35
CA SER A 228 -17.13 22.86 -22.56
C SER A 228 -16.84 22.70 -21.07
N SER A 229 -17.58 23.40 -20.23
CA SER A 229 -17.52 23.28 -18.77
C SER A 229 -17.84 21.87 -18.28
N GLU A 230 -18.85 21.25 -18.89
CA GLU A 230 -19.25 19.87 -18.59
C GLU A 230 -18.15 18.86 -18.93
N GLY A 231 -17.50 19.00 -20.09
CA GLY A 231 -16.37 18.15 -20.50
C GLY A 231 -15.19 18.28 -19.53
N ARG A 232 -14.85 19.49 -19.09
CA ARG A 232 -13.80 19.70 -18.06
C ARG A 232 -14.15 19.03 -16.75
N HIS A 233 -15.38 19.21 -16.26
CA HIS A 233 -15.83 18.57 -15.02
C HIS A 233 -15.78 17.05 -15.10
N ARG A 234 -16.22 16.47 -16.22
CA ARG A 234 -16.19 15.02 -16.44
C ARG A 234 -14.75 14.47 -16.44
N ALA A 235 -13.83 15.14 -17.16
CA ALA A 235 -12.42 14.75 -17.23
C ALA A 235 -11.76 14.83 -15.85
N PHE A 236 -12.00 15.90 -15.08
CA PHE A 236 -11.48 16.06 -13.72
C PHE A 236 -12.04 15.00 -12.77
N SER A 237 -13.34 14.72 -12.82
CA SER A 237 -13.99 13.69 -12.02
C SER A 237 -13.38 12.30 -12.24
N THR A 238 -12.99 11.99 -13.48
CA THR A 238 -12.35 10.72 -13.84
C THR A 238 -10.99 10.53 -13.17
N CYS A 239 -10.25 11.62 -12.93
CA CYS A 239 -8.91 11.60 -12.33
C CYS A 239 -8.92 11.76 -10.81
N SER A 240 -10.00 12.30 -10.24
CA SER A 240 -10.00 12.80 -8.87
C SER A 240 -9.77 11.71 -7.82
N ALA A 241 -10.28 10.49 -8.04
CA ALA A 241 -10.07 9.37 -7.12
C ALA A 241 -8.59 9.00 -7.06
N HIS A 242 -7.96 8.77 -8.22
CA HIS A 242 -6.54 8.43 -8.28
C HIS A 242 -5.65 9.56 -7.73
N LEU A 243 -5.92 10.83 -8.09
CA LEU A 243 -5.17 11.97 -7.55
C LEU A 243 -5.27 12.06 -6.02
N THR A 244 -6.45 11.79 -5.46
CA THR A 244 -6.63 11.77 -4.01
C THR A 244 -5.80 10.68 -3.35
N SER A 245 -5.79 9.45 -3.91
CA SER A 245 -4.97 8.35 -3.40
C SER A 245 -3.47 8.66 -3.49
N VAL A 246 -3.02 9.23 -4.61
CA VAL A 246 -1.63 9.68 -4.79
C VAL A 246 -1.23 10.73 -3.74
N LEU A 247 -2.08 11.73 -3.48
CA LEU A 247 -1.80 12.76 -2.48
C LEU A 247 -1.75 12.19 -1.05
N LEU A 248 -2.62 11.23 -0.73
CA LEU A 248 -2.60 10.55 0.57
C LEU A 248 -1.37 9.65 0.75
N PHE A 249 -0.87 9.06 -0.33
CA PHE A 249 0.32 8.21 -0.28
C PHE A 249 1.60 9.04 -0.19
N TYR A 250 1.80 9.99 -1.12
CA TYR A 250 3.04 10.78 -1.19
C TYR A 250 3.08 11.95 -0.21
N GLY A 251 1.95 12.53 0.17
CA GLY A 251 1.89 13.69 1.06
C GLY A 251 2.63 13.48 2.39
N PRO A 252 2.33 12.42 3.16
CA PRO A 252 3.04 12.13 4.40
C PRO A 252 4.54 11.87 4.19
N VAL A 253 4.92 11.18 3.10
CA VAL A 253 6.32 10.91 2.75
C VAL A 253 7.06 12.23 2.48
N VAL A 254 6.50 13.11 1.66
CA VAL A 254 7.08 14.42 1.34
C VAL A 254 7.25 15.27 2.61
N LEU A 255 6.28 15.26 3.51
CA LEU A 255 6.38 15.98 4.79
C LEU A 255 7.57 15.52 5.63
N ILE A 256 7.86 14.22 5.68
CA ILE A 256 9.05 13.71 6.38
C ILE A 256 10.33 14.25 5.76
N TYR A 257 10.43 14.23 4.44
CA TYR A 257 11.66 14.68 3.75
C TYR A 257 11.87 16.19 3.78
N LEU A 258 10.81 17.00 3.87
CA LEU A 258 10.89 18.47 3.90
C LEU A 258 11.10 19.05 5.31
N ARG A 259 10.95 18.26 6.37
CA ARG A 259 11.13 18.76 7.72
C ARG A 259 12.61 18.95 8.08
N PRO A 260 12.96 20.00 8.86
CA PRO A 260 14.34 20.32 9.20
C PRO A 260 14.97 19.43 10.29
N ALA A 261 14.17 18.69 11.07
CA ALA A 261 14.67 17.85 12.17
C ALA A 261 13.94 16.51 12.24
N SER A 262 14.62 15.44 12.64
CA SER A 262 14.01 14.14 12.92
C SER A 262 13.08 14.24 14.13
N SER A 263 11.92 13.60 14.03
CA SER A 263 10.97 13.44 15.14
C SER A 263 10.62 11.97 15.24
N PRO A 264 10.98 11.29 16.35
CA PRO A 264 10.71 9.86 16.52
C PRO A 264 9.21 9.52 16.36
N TRP A 265 8.35 10.45 16.75
CA TRP A 265 6.90 10.30 16.61
C TRP A 265 6.47 10.26 15.12
N LEU A 266 6.93 11.21 14.31
CA LEU A 266 6.63 11.23 12.88
C LEU A 266 7.25 10.05 12.13
N ASP A 267 8.44 9.60 12.54
CA ASP A 267 9.11 8.44 11.97
C ASP A 267 8.33 7.13 12.20
N SER A 268 7.49 7.08 13.24
CA SER A 268 6.60 5.95 13.50
C SER A 268 5.22 6.14 12.86
N VAL A 269 4.66 7.34 12.89
CA VAL A 269 3.27 7.61 12.45
C VAL A 269 3.13 7.57 10.92
N VAL A 270 4.11 8.04 10.15
CA VAL A 270 3.98 8.07 8.68
C VAL A 270 4.04 6.67 8.06
N PRO A 271 4.97 5.77 8.43
CA PRO A 271 4.90 4.39 7.99
C PRO A 271 3.59 3.70 8.39
N LEU A 272 3.10 3.99 9.60
CA LEU A 272 1.82 3.50 10.08
C LEU A 272 0.66 3.96 9.20
N PHE A 273 0.60 5.25 8.88
CA PHE A 273 -0.42 5.82 8.02
C PHE A 273 -0.43 5.15 6.64
N ASN A 274 0.73 5.07 5.99
CA ASN A 274 0.85 4.48 4.67
C ASN A 274 0.59 2.97 4.65
N ASN A 275 0.99 2.26 5.71
CA ASN A 275 0.83 0.81 5.79
C ASN A 275 -0.59 0.36 6.17
N ILE A 276 -1.31 1.13 7.00
CA ILE A 276 -2.58 0.69 7.59
C ILE A 276 -3.75 1.57 7.15
N VAL A 277 -3.60 2.91 7.23
CA VAL A 277 -4.71 3.83 6.98
C VAL A 277 -4.93 4.00 5.48
N ASN A 278 -3.87 4.25 4.71
CA ASN A 278 -3.99 4.47 3.26
C ASN A 278 -4.64 3.30 2.50
N PRO A 279 -4.28 2.02 2.72
CA PRO A 279 -4.94 0.88 2.08
C PRO A 279 -6.43 0.75 2.41
N SER A 280 -6.86 1.21 3.59
CA SER A 280 -8.28 1.22 3.97
C SER A 280 -9.07 2.34 3.31
N LEU A 281 -8.41 3.46 2.95
CA LEU A 281 -9.04 4.59 2.31
C LEU A 281 -9.22 4.40 0.80
N ASN A 282 -8.34 3.65 0.14
CA ASN A 282 -8.41 3.41 -1.30
C ASN A 282 -9.78 2.88 -1.76
N PRO A 283 -10.35 1.81 -1.17
CA PRO A 283 -11.69 1.34 -1.54
C PRO A 283 -12.78 2.40 -1.37
N LEU A 284 -12.71 3.20 -0.31
CA LEU A 284 -13.66 4.28 -0.07
C LEU A 284 -13.56 5.38 -1.14
N ILE A 285 -12.34 5.82 -1.46
CA ILE A 285 -12.08 6.86 -2.45
C ILE A 285 -12.59 6.42 -3.82
N TYR A 286 -12.24 5.22 -4.26
CA TYR A 286 -12.64 4.72 -5.57
C TYR A 286 -14.14 4.39 -5.63
N SER A 287 -14.73 3.82 -4.58
CA SER A 287 -16.17 3.53 -4.56
C SER A 287 -17.02 4.80 -4.42
N LEU A 288 -16.63 5.77 -3.60
CA LEU A 288 -17.40 6.99 -3.41
C LEU A 288 -17.37 7.93 -4.62
N ARG A 289 -16.25 8.00 -5.32
CA ARG A 289 -16.07 8.93 -6.45
C ARG A 289 -16.41 8.32 -7.82
N ASN A 290 -16.54 6.99 -7.91
CA ASN A 290 -16.80 6.30 -9.17
C ASN A 290 -18.21 5.70 -9.19
N LYS A 291 -19.05 6.21 -10.13
CA LYS A 291 -20.44 5.75 -10.29
C LYS A 291 -20.51 4.28 -10.74
N ASP A 292 -19.59 3.84 -11.59
CA ASP A 292 -19.59 2.47 -12.14
C ASP A 292 -19.24 1.45 -11.06
N VAL A 293 -18.28 1.76 -10.20
CA VAL A 293 -17.94 0.93 -9.02
C VAL A 293 -19.12 0.85 -8.05
N LYS A 294 -19.76 2.01 -7.74
CA LYS A 294 -20.97 2.00 -6.89
C LYS A 294 -22.07 1.11 -7.45
N LEU A 295 -22.32 1.22 -8.75
CA LEU A 295 -23.36 0.43 -9.42
C LEU A 295 -23.03 -1.06 -9.41
N ALA A 296 -21.78 -1.42 -9.70
CA ALA A 296 -21.30 -2.79 -9.66
C ALA A 296 -21.41 -3.41 -8.26
N LEU A 297 -20.96 -2.68 -7.23
CA LEU A 297 -21.08 -3.12 -5.83
C LEU A 297 -22.55 -3.33 -5.42
N ARG A 298 -23.43 -2.38 -5.79
CA ARG A 298 -24.87 -2.52 -5.50
C ARG A 298 -25.47 -3.74 -6.15
N LYS A 299 -25.13 -4.00 -7.42
CA LYS A 299 -25.60 -5.22 -8.12
C LYS A 299 -25.07 -6.50 -7.48
N ALA A 300 -23.77 -6.55 -7.15
CA ALA A 300 -23.15 -7.72 -6.52
C ALA A 300 -23.78 -8.03 -5.15
N LEU A 301 -24.04 -6.99 -4.34
CA LEU A 301 -24.69 -7.16 -3.03
C LEU A 301 -26.14 -7.65 -3.16
N ILE A 302 -26.91 -7.12 -4.12
CA ILE A 302 -28.28 -7.56 -4.37
C ILE A 302 -28.30 -9.01 -4.87
N GLN A 303 -27.43 -9.39 -5.79
CA GLN A 303 -27.33 -10.75 -6.30
C GLN A 303 -26.91 -11.73 -5.19
N GLY A 304 -25.90 -11.38 -4.40
CA GLY A 304 -25.49 -12.17 -3.24
C GLY A 304 -26.61 -12.36 -2.21
N CYS A 305 -27.38 -11.30 -1.91
CA CYS A 305 -28.54 -11.42 -1.03
C CYS A 305 -29.65 -12.33 -1.60
N LEU A 306 -29.86 -12.33 -2.92
CA LEU A 306 -30.85 -13.20 -3.58
C LEU A 306 -30.41 -14.66 -3.59
N GLU A 307 -29.11 -14.93 -3.77
CA GLU A 307 -28.58 -16.31 -3.73
C GLU A 307 -28.53 -16.88 -2.30
N PHE A 308 -28.38 -16.06 -1.27
CA PHE A 308 -28.44 -16.48 0.13
C PHE A 308 -29.88 -16.65 0.68
N SER A 309 -30.87 -16.03 0.04
CA SER A 309 -32.27 -16.10 0.46
C SER A 309 -32.85 -17.54 0.55
N PRO A 310 -32.54 -18.46 -0.39
CA PRO A 310 -32.99 -19.86 -0.29
C PRO A 310 -32.37 -20.61 0.88
N PHE A 311 -31.12 -20.32 1.24
CA PHE A 311 -30.44 -20.95 2.40
C PHE A 311 -31.04 -20.52 3.74
N LEU A 312 -31.48 -19.27 3.87
CA LEU A 312 -32.16 -18.78 5.07
C LEU A 312 -33.57 -19.38 5.23
N GLN A 313 -34.28 -19.62 4.12
CA GLN A 313 -35.58 -20.32 4.14
C GLN A 313 -35.42 -21.81 4.46
N TRP A 314 -34.36 -22.47 4.01
CA TRP A 314 -34.06 -23.87 4.30
C TRP A 314 -33.75 -24.12 5.78
N GLY A 315 -33.04 -23.18 6.43
CA GLY A 315 -32.74 -23.21 7.87
C GLY A 315 -33.98 -23.04 8.76
N GLN A 316 -35.01 -22.30 8.31
CA GLN A 316 -36.23 -22.10 9.07
C GLN A 316 -37.25 -23.30 8.96
N SER A 317 -37.15 -24.09 7.89
CA SER A 317 -38.05 -25.22 7.68
C SER A 317 -37.60 -26.54 8.36
N HIS A 318 -36.44 -26.58 8.98
CA HIS A 318 -35.86 -27.77 9.62
C HIS A 318 -35.69 -27.64 11.15
N PHE A 319 -36.19 -26.55 11.76
CA PHE A 319 -36.20 -26.34 13.21
C PHE A 319 -37.62 -26.20 13.79
N HIS A 320 -38.60 -26.86 13.18
CA HIS A 320 -39.92 -27.09 13.78
C HIS A 320 -40.22 -28.57 13.90
#